data_ac65f7edc7512ad07e409b1e8fa2433e
#
_entry.id   ac65f7edc7512ad07e409b1e8fa2433e
#
_cell.length_a   1.000
_cell.length_b   1.000
_cell.length_c   1.000
_cell.angle_alpha   90.00
_cell.angle_beta   90.00
_cell.angle_gamma   90.00
#
_symmetry.space_group_name_H-M   'P 1'
#
loop_
_entity.id
_entity.type
_entity.pdbx_description
1 polymer ?
#
loop_
_entity_poly.entity_id
_entity_poly.type
_entity_poly.pdbx_seq_one_letter_code
_entity_poly.pdbx_strand_id
1 'polypeptide(L)'
;STPIKSSAASDVYKRQMLVCDGDGIIELFNKSFFHTFMDDSVIDRKLVQPFIGGCDPEQAESNGASTVRIKDSYYIVTPSSFEFRGGKEYIFYFTDVSELKRAQLAYIKNRPVIMLLQTDDIADIKADYRDSERAAIRGGVEEVIENWTGQYDCIMRKISEERFMIIAQSDVLEKMRADRFSVLDKIREYKYKERVLGLTLSIGVGTGVAITDCEKSAEQALDMALGRGGDQAAVKTKDDYEFFGGVSKSVEKVTKFQTRVAASSLSSLISASDRVMIMGHSFPDMDAFGAAVGMSAITEALGIDSYIVLDENRSFAGAAVDMLRADGWNGKIIDVNEALTLMTRKTLLIVVDTHKSSFVDFPSLYEKASATVVIDHHRKSVDYIKDALIFFHDPNASSTCEMVTELMRYITPAPSLSAAEAQAMLAGIMLDTKEFVLSTGVRTFEAAAFLKGKGADTVAVKRLFSNSIESNRKRSEIISAAHIYRGCAIACTAPGTENARLLSAQAADELLEVSGVKASFVIFDSGNESISISARSYGDMNVQIIMEYLGGGGHRTMAAAQLGGVNMQEAKSKLCEAIDAKYPRADGEEQDSIS
;
A
#
# COMPACT_ATOMS: atom_id res chain seq x y z
N SER A 1 -50.22 46.49 30.12
CA SER A 1 -49.01 46.25 29.32
C SER A 1 -47.87 45.68 30.19
N THR A 2 -47.71 44.39 30.17
CA THR A 2 -46.64 43.66 30.86
C THR A 2 -45.32 43.88 30.07
N PRO A 3 -44.21 44.32 30.70
CA PRO A 3 -42.94 44.43 30.00
C PRO A 3 -42.40 43.04 29.71
N ILE A 4 -42.15 42.76 28.43
CA ILE A 4 -41.38 41.63 28.00
C ILE A 4 -39.96 41.83 28.54
N LYS A 5 -39.61 41.15 29.63
CA LYS A 5 -38.22 41.06 30.08
C LYS A 5 -37.46 40.31 29.00
N SER A 6 -36.64 41.00 28.27
CA SER A 6 -35.73 40.44 27.25
C SER A 6 -34.87 39.37 27.91
N SER A 7 -35.05 38.13 27.52
CA SER A 7 -34.20 36.99 27.91
C SER A 7 -32.74 37.21 27.56
N ALA A 8 -32.47 37.98 26.50
CA ALA A 8 -31.12 38.34 26.04
C ALA A 8 -30.33 39.12 27.10
N ALA A 9 -30.94 40.04 27.85
CA ALA A 9 -30.23 40.79 28.91
C ALA A 9 -29.84 39.89 30.10
N SER A 10 -30.66 38.85 30.42
CA SER A 10 -30.35 37.90 31.49
C SER A 10 -29.21 36.95 31.12
N ASP A 11 -29.06 36.61 29.82
CA ASP A 11 -27.99 35.70 29.35
C ASP A 11 -26.63 36.37 29.29
N VAL A 12 -26.55 37.68 28.99
CA VAL A 12 -25.29 38.43 28.98
C VAL A 12 -24.67 38.52 30.39
N TYR A 13 -25.48 38.58 31.46
CA TYR A 13 -24.97 38.58 32.84
C TYR A 13 -24.47 37.24 33.34
N LYS A 14 -24.76 36.14 32.64
CA LYS A 14 -24.34 34.79 33.01
C LYS A 14 -23.06 34.33 32.29
N ARG A 15 -22.63 35.01 31.20
CA ARG A 15 -21.41 34.67 30.50
C ARG A 15 -20.18 35.16 31.27
N GLN A 16 -19.18 34.32 31.43
CA GLN A 16 -17.89 34.71 31.98
C GLN A 16 -17.22 35.68 30.99
N MET A 17 -16.68 36.78 31.52
CA MET A 17 -16.04 37.84 30.72
C MET A 17 -14.83 38.38 31.48
N LEU A 18 -13.77 38.62 30.73
CA LEU A 18 -12.60 39.38 31.19
C LEU A 18 -12.18 40.41 30.13
N VAL A 19 -11.51 41.48 30.60
CA VAL A 19 -10.84 42.49 29.76
C VAL A 19 -9.37 42.53 30.14
N CYS A 20 -8.51 42.63 29.15
CA CYS A 20 -7.08 42.88 29.36
C CYS A 20 -6.56 43.95 28.43
N ASP A 21 -5.41 44.49 28.78
CA ASP A 21 -4.64 45.40 27.90
C ASP A 21 -3.90 44.65 26.78
N GLY A 22 -3.16 45.37 25.95
CA GLY A 22 -2.37 44.83 24.84
C GLY A 22 -1.25 43.87 25.27
N ASP A 23 -0.75 44.02 26.48
CA ASP A 23 0.29 43.17 27.06
C ASP A 23 -0.32 41.89 27.74
N GLY A 24 -1.64 41.77 27.73
CA GLY A 24 -2.36 40.61 28.31
C GLY A 24 -2.55 40.69 29.81
N ILE A 25 -2.41 41.87 30.43
CA ILE A 25 -2.67 42.08 31.87
C ILE A 25 -4.17 42.25 32.06
N ILE A 26 -4.78 41.42 32.92
CA ILE A 26 -6.20 41.47 33.22
C ILE A 26 -6.51 42.74 33.98
N GLU A 27 -7.37 43.58 33.42
CA GLU A 27 -7.83 44.85 34.05
C GLU A 27 -9.21 44.72 34.68
N LEU A 28 -10.10 43.93 34.06
CA LEU A 28 -11.48 43.80 34.51
C LEU A 28 -12.02 42.42 34.23
N PHE A 29 -12.86 41.93 35.12
CA PHE A 29 -13.61 40.68 34.95
C PHE A 29 -14.96 40.77 35.67
N ASN A 30 -15.94 39.98 35.24
CA ASN A 30 -17.22 39.91 35.92
C ASN A 30 -17.23 38.86 37.04
N LYS A 31 -18.25 38.94 37.91
CA LYS A 31 -18.40 37.99 39.03
C LYS A 31 -18.45 36.53 38.58
N SER A 32 -19.07 36.29 37.43
CA SER A 32 -19.18 34.92 36.89
C SER A 32 -17.82 34.36 36.53
N PHE A 33 -16.93 35.16 35.92
CA PHE A 33 -15.56 34.76 35.63
C PHE A 33 -14.76 34.50 36.91
N PHE A 34 -14.87 35.41 37.91
CA PHE A 34 -14.17 35.25 39.19
C PHE A 34 -14.52 33.95 39.87
N HIS A 35 -15.83 33.66 40.05
CA HIS A 35 -16.28 32.45 40.73
C HIS A 35 -15.93 31.15 39.98
N THR A 36 -15.72 31.20 38.66
CA THR A 36 -15.42 29.99 37.84
C THR A 36 -13.94 29.69 37.79
N PHE A 37 -13.11 30.72 37.62
CA PHE A 37 -11.72 30.55 37.25
C PHE A 37 -10.70 31.00 38.32
N MET A 38 -11.09 31.86 39.27
CA MET A 38 -10.19 32.41 40.26
C MET A 38 -10.48 31.87 41.66
N ASP A 39 -9.46 31.49 42.39
CA ASP A 39 -9.50 31.23 43.82
C ASP A 39 -9.19 32.54 44.56
N ASP A 40 -9.58 32.68 45.83
CA ASP A 40 -9.46 33.87 46.67
C ASP A 40 -8.01 34.37 46.92
N SER A 41 -7.02 33.73 46.35
CA SER A 41 -5.61 34.09 46.48
C SER A 41 -5.14 34.99 45.35
N VAL A 42 -4.99 36.29 45.64
CA VAL A 42 -4.21 37.31 44.92
C VAL A 42 -4.64 37.67 43.49
N ILE A 43 -5.33 38.83 43.41
CA ILE A 43 -5.87 39.39 42.15
C ILE A 43 -4.87 40.33 41.41
N ASP A 44 -3.69 40.58 41.96
CA ASP A 44 -2.78 41.54 41.35
C ASP A 44 -2.00 40.99 40.14
N ARG A 45 -2.25 41.56 38.95
CA ARG A 45 -1.50 41.40 37.69
C ARG A 45 -1.47 39.98 37.14
N LYS A 46 -2.62 39.30 37.04
CA LYS A 46 -2.64 38.03 36.33
C LYS A 46 -2.66 38.24 34.82
N LEU A 47 -1.90 37.41 34.13
CA LEU A 47 -1.87 37.35 32.67
C LEU A 47 -3.08 36.54 32.14
N VAL A 48 -3.59 36.94 30.97
CA VAL A 48 -4.74 36.32 30.31
C VAL A 48 -4.40 35.00 29.60
N GLN A 49 -3.12 34.79 29.23
CA GLN A 49 -2.66 33.64 28.42
C GLN A 49 -3.18 32.28 28.93
N PRO A 50 -3.18 31.94 30.22
CA PRO A 50 -3.70 30.66 30.70
C PRO A 50 -5.17 30.41 30.37
N PHE A 51 -5.95 31.46 30.13
CA PHE A 51 -7.38 31.40 29.84
C PHE A 51 -7.70 31.41 28.34
N ILE A 52 -6.76 31.81 27.49
CA ILE A 52 -6.93 31.96 26.04
C ILE A 52 -6.07 30.99 25.22
N GLY A 53 -5.56 29.92 25.84
CA GLY A 53 -4.79 28.88 25.15
C GLY A 53 -3.29 29.17 25.00
N GLY A 54 -2.74 30.09 25.83
CA GLY A 54 -1.32 30.37 25.88
C GLY A 54 -0.82 31.36 24.83
N CYS A 55 -1.68 31.95 24.00
CA CYS A 55 -1.33 32.95 22.99
C CYS A 55 -1.49 34.39 23.53
N ASP A 56 -0.96 35.37 22.79
CA ASP A 56 -1.16 36.78 23.09
C ASP A 56 -2.56 37.25 22.68
N PRO A 57 -3.10 38.35 23.30
CA PRO A 57 -4.44 38.87 23.00
C PRO A 57 -4.68 39.17 21.52
N GLU A 58 -3.70 39.77 20.83
CA GLU A 58 -3.78 40.09 19.40
C GLU A 58 -3.84 38.82 18.53
N GLN A 59 -3.05 37.82 18.88
CA GLN A 59 -3.05 36.51 18.20
C GLN A 59 -4.37 35.77 18.45
N ALA A 60 -4.93 35.83 19.67
CA ALA A 60 -6.22 35.24 20.00
C ALA A 60 -7.36 35.90 19.20
N GLU A 61 -7.32 37.24 19.04
CA GLU A 61 -8.29 37.95 18.21
C GLU A 61 -8.20 37.54 16.74
N SER A 62 -6.98 37.46 16.21
CA SER A 62 -6.72 37.04 14.82
C SER A 62 -7.20 35.60 14.55
N ASN A 63 -7.06 34.72 15.50
CA ASN A 63 -7.51 33.33 15.41
C ASN A 63 -9.04 33.19 15.55
N GLY A 64 -9.73 34.19 16.09
CA GLY A 64 -11.17 34.17 16.32
C GLY A 64 -11.59 33.24 17.48
N ALA A 65 -12.85 32.79 17.45
CA ALA A 65 -13.38 31.93 18.50
C ALA A 65 -12.65 30.57 18.54
N SER A 66 -12.08 30.22 19.69
CA SER A 66 -11.30 29.01 19.91
C SER A 66 -11.83 28.21 21.11
N THR A 67 -11.60 26.87 21.09
CA THR A 67 -11.94 26.03 22.24
C THR A 67 -10.72 25.83 23.12
N VAL A 68 -10.82 26.24 24.37
CA VAL A 68 -9.75 26.15 25.36
C VAL A 68 -10.19 25.21 26.50
N ARG A 69 -9.27 24.37 26.98
CA ARG A 69 -9.47 23.59 28.20
C ARG A 69 -8.90 24.35 29.38
N ILE A 70 -9.74 24.68 30.35
CA ILE A 70 -9.36 25.34 31.60
C ILE A 70 -9.73 24.40 32.76
N LYS A 71 -8.71 23.90 33.47
CA LYS A 71 -8.89 22.81 34.48
C LYS A 71 -9.56 21.60 33.81
N ASP A 72 -10.72 21.17 34.29
CA ASP A 72 -11.46 20.01 33.79
C ASP A 72 -12.67 20.35 32.89
N SER A 73 -12.76 21.63 32.47
CA SER A 73 -13.85 22.14 31.67
C SER A 73 -13.38 22.72 30.34
N TYR A 74 -14.28 22.70 29.36
CA TYR A 74 -14.04 23.22 28.01
C TYR A 74 -14.86 24.48 27.78
N TYR A 75 -14.20 25.53 27.30
CA TYR A 75 -14.82 26.82 27.01
C TYR A 75 -14.54 27.23 25.56
N ILE A 76 -15.57 27.75 24.88
CA ILE A 76 -15.35 28.54 23.66
C ILE A 76 -15.02 29.94 24.14
N VAL A 77 -13.81 30.40 23.78
CA VAL A 77 -13.33 31.75 24.06
C VAL A 77 -13.51 32.58 22.79
N THR A 78 -14.33 33.62 22.90
CA THR A 78 -14.61 34.54 21.78
C THR A 78 -13.94 35.88 22.08
N PRO A 79 -12.90 36.25 21.34
CA PRO A 79 -12.21 37.53 21.49
C PRO A 79 -12.98 38.67 20.80
N SER A 80 -12.80 39.87 21.30
CA SER A 80 -13.18 41.14 20.67
C SER A 80 -12.25 42.22 21.16
N SER A 81 -12.02 43.29 20.40
CA SER A 81 -11.20 44.40 20.83
C SER A 81 -11.93 45.73 20.70
N PHE A 82 -11.48 46.73 21.44
CA PHE A 82 -11.98 48.09 21.40
C PHE A 82 -10.85 49.07 21.77
N GLU A 83 -10.97 50.31 21.33
CA GLU A 83 -10.05 51.38 21.72
C GLU A 83 -10.47 52.07 23.00
N PHE A 84 -9.59 52.14 24.00
CA PHE A 84 -9.82 52.81 25.24
C PHE A 84 -8.57 53.60 25.69
N ARG A 85 -8.74 54.87 26.03
CA ARG A 85 -7.68 55.77 26.51
C ARG A 85 -6.43 55.81 25.63
N GLY A 86 -6.56 55.57 24.31
CA GLY A 86 -5.44 55.60 23.34
C GLY A 86 -4.65 54.29 23.23
N GLY A 87 -5.14 53.23 23.86
CA GLY A 87 -4.62 51.86 23.73
C GLY A 87 -5.70 50.89 23.22
N LYS A 88 -5.29 49.77 22.66
CA LYS A 88 -6.19 48.69 22.25
C LYS A 88 -6.39 47.74 23.42
N GLU A 89 -7.62 47.54 23.83
CA GLU A 89 -8.02 46.60 24.87
C GLU A 89 -8.76 45.41 24.25
N TYR A 90 -8.66 44.27 24.90
CA TYR A 90 -9.26 43.02 24.45
C TYR A 90 -10.26 42.50 25.49
N ILE A 91 -11.45 42.09 25.00
CA ILE A 91 -12.48 41.48 25.80
C ILE A 91 -12.66 40.03 25.36
N PHE A 92 -12.68 39.12 26.30
CA PHE A 92 -12.87 37.69 26.08
C PHE A 92 -14.15 37.21 26.75
N TYR A 93 -15.01 36.58 25.95
CA TYR A 93 -16.21 35.93 26.43
C TYR A 93 -16.00 34.41 26.48
N PHE A 94 -16.34 33.79 27.58
CA PHE A 94 -16.20 32.35 27.80
C PHE A 94 -17.58 31.72 27.82
N THR A 95 -17.81 30.75 26.96
CA THR A 95 -19.04 29.95 26.94
C THR A 95 -18.66 28.52 27.31
N ASP A 96 -19.23 28.02 28.41
CA ASP A 96 -19.00 26.63 28.82
C ASP A 96 -19.65 25.68 27.81
N VAL A 97 -18.84 24.83 27.25
CA VAL A 97 -19.21 23.77 26.28
C VAL A 97 -18.79 22.38 26.78
N SER A 98 -18.53 22.27 28.09
CA SER A 98 -18.00 21.04 28.68
C SER A 98 -18.91 19.83 28.44
N GLU A 99 -20.22 19.99 28.62
CA GLU A 99 -21.19 18.93 28.39
C GLU A 99 -21.21 18.51 26.91
N LEU A 100 -21.26 19.48 26.00
CA LEU A 100 -21.25 19.24 24.57
C LEU A 100 -19.94 18.54 24.15
N LYS A 101 -18.81 19.02 24.65
CA LYS A 101 -17.50 18.46 24.33
C LYS A 101 -17.32 17.05 24.90
N ARG A 102 -17.77 16.82 26.14
CA ARG A 102 -17.76 15.48 26.74
C ARG A 102 -18.68 14.53 25.97
N ALA A 103 -19.89 14.96 25.61
CA ALA A 103 -20.80 14.16 24.77
C ALA A 103 -20.17 13.84 23.40
N GLN A 104 -19.53 14.83 22.76
CA GLN A 104 -18.81 14.63 21.48
C GLN A 104 -17.65 13.62 21.63
N LEU A 105 -16.85 13.76 22.68
CA LEU A 105 -15.74 12.83 22.95
C LEU A 105 -16.26 11.43 23.28
N ALA A 106 -17.30 11.33 24.10
CA ALA A 106 -17.96 10.06 24.41
C ALA A 106 -18.56 9.42 23.15
N TYR A 107 -19.19 10.20 22.28
CA TYR A 107 -19.71 9.72 21.00
C TYR A 107 -18.61 9.15 20.11
N ILE A 108 -17.47 9.85 19.98
CA ILE A 108 -16.32 9.37 19.18
C ILE A 108 -15.75 8.09 19.79
N LYS A 109 -15.57 8.07 21.12
CA LYS A 109 -15.01 6.93 21.85
C LYS A 109 -15.87 5.67 21.72
N ASN A 110 -17.20 5.84 21.76
CA ASN A 110 -18.16 4.74 21.75
C ASN A 110 -18.64 4.35 20.34
N ARG A 111 -18.03 4.89 19.28
CA ARG A 111 -18.36 4.46 17.91
C ARG A 111 -18.10 2.97 17.73
N PRO A 112 -19.02 2.26 17.04
CA PRO A 112 -18.82 0.85 16.79
C PRO A 112 -17.64 0.59 15.86
N VAL A 113 -16.96 -0.50 16.09
CA VAL A 113 -15.90 -1.04 15.27
C VAL A 113 -16.19 -2.52 15.05
N ILE A 114 -16.10 -2.97 13.81
CA ILE A 114 -16.13 -4.40 13.46
C ILE A 114 -14.77 -4.79 12.93
N MET A 115 -14.27 -5.92 13.41
CA MET A 115 -13.07 -6.55 12.90
C MET A 115 -13.42 -7.95 12.41
N LEU A 116 -13.00 -8.28 11.20
CA LEU A 116 -13.09 -9.61 10.63
C LEU A 116 -11.69 -10.22 10.61
N LEU A 117 -11.56 -11.37 11.24
CA LEU A 117 -10.32 -12.12 11.30
C LEU A 117 -10.47 -13.36 10.42
N GLN A 118 -9.45 -13.68 9.66
CA GLN A 118 -9.38 -14.90 8.87
C GLN A 118 -8.02 -15.56 9.08
N THR A 119 -8.05 -16.83 9.47
CA THR A 119 -6.83 -17.65 9.49
C THR A 119 -6.50 -18.06 8.06
N ASP A 120 -5.28 -17.74 7.63
CA ASP A 120 -4.94 -17.83 6.21
C ASP A 120 -4.61 -19.26 5.73
N ASP A 121 -4.12 -20.18 6.56
CA ASP A 121 -3.49 -21.44 6.12
C ASP A 121 -4.04 -22.71 6.76
N ILE A 122 -5.10 -22.62 7.54
CA ILE A 122 -5.67 -23.79 8.22
C ILE A 122 -6.17 -24.85 7.24
N ALA A 123 -6.63 -24.44 6.05
CA ALA A 123 -7.08 -25.38 5.01
C ALA A 123 -5.93 -26.23 4.44
N ASP A 124 -4.72 -25.68 4.34
CA ASP A 124 -3.57 -26.34 3.72
C ASP A 124 -2.87 -27.35 4.66
N ILE A 125 -3.12 -27.24 5.98
CA ILE A 125 -2.70 -28.26 6.95
C ILE A 125 -3.35 -29.64 6.66
N LYS A 126 -4.32 -29.71 5.73
CA LYS A 126 -5.12 -30.93 5.46
C LYS A 126 -4.31 -32.13 4.96
N ALA A 127 -3.15 -31.93 4.34
CA ALA A 127 -2.37 -33.01 3.74
C ALA A 127 -1.47 -33.77 4.73
N ASP A 128 -0.97 -33.12 5.76
CA ASP A 128 0.10 -33.65 6.63
C ASP A 128 -0.39 -34.19 7.97
N TYR A 129 -1.63 -33.85 8.40
CA TYR A 129 -2.14 -34.17 9.74
C TYR A 129 -3.45 -34.94 9.71
N ARG A 130 -3.64 -35.82 10.70
CA ARG A 130 -4.90 -36.56 10.91
C ARG A 130 -6.03 -35.60 11.32
N ASP A 131 -7.28 -35.98 11.12
CA ASP A 131 -8.46 -35.18 11.46
C ASP A 131 -8.47 -34.68 12.92
N SER A 132 -8.09 -35.58 13.86
CA SER A 132 -7.99 -35.24 15.28
C SER A 132 -6.89 -34.20 15.58
N GLU A 133 -5.77 -34.28 14.87
CA GLU A 133 -4.68 -33.32 15.01
C GLU A 133 -5.06 -31.95 14.42
N ARG A 134 -5.74 -31.93 13.29
CA ARG A 134 -6.29 -30.71 12.68
C ARG A 134 -7.28 -30.03 13.62
N ALA A 135 -8.16 -30.77 14.26
CA ALA A 135 -9.08 -30.22 15.24
C ALA A 135 -8.34 -29.63 16.45
N ALA A 136 -7.26 -30.27 16.92
CA ALA A 136 -6.43 -29.75 18.01
C ALA A 136 -5.69 -28.48 17.61
N ILE A 137 -5.14 -28.40 16.38
CA ILE A 137 -4.46 -27.20 15.86
C ILE A 137 -5.44 -26.03 15.77
N ARG A 138 -6.65 -26.27 15.21
CA ARG A 138 -7.70 -25.24 15.14
C ARG A 138 -8.10 -24.72 16.50
N GLY A 139 -8.32 -25.63 17.47
CA GLY A 139 -8.64 -25.27 18.85
C GLY A 139 -7.55 -24.41 19.49
N GLY A 140 -6.28 -24.76 19.26
CA GLY A 140 -5.15 -23.98 19.77
C GLY A 140 -5.03 -22.58 19.13
N VAL A 141 -5.29 -22.45 17.84
CA VAL A 141 -5.34 -21.15 17.15
C VAL A 141 -6.50 -20.29 17.69
N GLU A 142 -7.68 -20.89 17.87
CA GLU A 142 -8.86 -20.24 18.46
C GLU A 142 -8.54 -19.74 19.88
N GLU A 143 -7.89 -20.58 20.70
CA GLU A 143 -7.44 -20.20 22.05
C GLU A 143 -6.47 -19.00 22.04
N VAL A 144 -5.54 -18.93 21.09
CA VAL A 144 -4.64 -17.76 20.96
C VAL A 144 -5.43 -16.49 20.66
N ILE A 145 -6.43 -16.57 19.76
CA ILE A 145 -7.28 -15.41 19.42
C ILE A 145 -8.15 -15.02 20.63
N GLU A 146 -8.75 -16.00 21.33
CA GLU A 146 -9.55 -15.75 22.54
C GLU A 146 -8.74 -15.12 23.66
N ASN A 147 -7.52 -15.61 23.90
CA ASN A 147 -6.63 -15.04 24.91
C ASN A 147 -6.17 -13.63 24.58
N TRP A 148 -6.01 -13.28 23.30
CA TRP A 148 -5.70 -11.92 22.90
C TRP A 148 -6.92 -11.02 23.03
N THR A 149 -8.09 -11.42 22.54
CA THR A 149 -9.34 -10.63 22.63
C THR A 149 -9.81 -10.47 24.07
N GLY A 150 -9.59 -11.45 24.94
CA GLY A 150 -9.93 -11.41 26.35
C GLY A 150 -9.21 -10.31 27.16
N GLN A 151 -8.17 -9.67 26.60
CA GLN A 151 -7.49 -8.52 27.19
C GLN A 151 -8.24 -7.20 26.96
N TYR A 152 -9.27 -7.20 26.09
CA TYR A 152 -10.00 -6.03 25.65
C TYR A 152 -11.50 -6.17 25.95
N ASP A 153 -12.16 -5.03 26.14
CA ASP A 153 -13.62 -4.97 26.30
C ASP A 153 -14.28 -5.09 24.92
N CYS A 154 -14.41 -6.30 24.41
CA CYS A 154 -14.97 -6.60 23.10
C CYS A 154 -15.73 -7.92 23.11
N ILE A 155 -16.55 -8.13 22.08
CA ILE A 155 -17.29 -9.38 21.86
C ILE A 155 -16.68 -10.07 20.66
N MET A 156 -16.19 -11.31 20.85
CA MET A 156 -15.78 -12.16 19.74
C MET A 156 -16.86 -13.19 19.42
N ARG A 157 -17.04 -13.47 18.14
CA ARG A 157 -17.92 -14.52 17.60
C ARG A 157 -17.20 -15.25 16.48
N LYS A 158 -17.27 -16.58 16.51
CA LYS A 158 -16.85 -17.45 15.42
C LYS A 158 -17.93 -17.47 14.35
N ILE A 159 -17.59 -17.14 13.10
CA ILE A 159 -18.50 -17.14 11.94
C ILE A 159 -18.39 -18.46 11.19
N SER A 160 -17.17 -18.95 10.99
CA SER A 160 -16.88 -20.22 10.33
C SER A 160 -15.65 -20.90 10.96
N GLU A 161 -15.18 -21.99 10.40
CA GLU A 161 -13.97 -22.69 10.89
C GLU A 161 -12.71 -21.80 10.81
N GLU A 162 -12.69 -20.83 9.90
CA GLU A 162 -11.52 -19.99 9.60
C GLU A 162 -11.77 -18.50 9.86
N ARG A 163 -13.04 -18.10 10.16
CA ARG A 163 -13.41 -16.70 10.30
C ARG A 163 -14.00 -16.39 11.66
N PHE A 164 -13.56 -15.26 12.20
CA PHE A 164 -14.04 -14.70 13.46
C PHE A 164 -14.44 -13.25 13.25
N MET A 165 -15.40 -12.79 14.03
CA MET A 165 -15.83 -11.40 14.10
C MET A 165 -15.60 -10.86 15.50
N ILE A 166 -15.04 -9.68 15.60
CA ILE A 166 -14.93 -8.92 16.85
C ILE A 166 -15.77 -7.66 16.71
N ILE A 167 -16.60 -7.40 17.71
CA ILE A 167 -17.36 -6.17 17.85
C ILE A 167 -16.80 -5.41 19.05
N ALA A 168 -16.37 -4.19 18.83
CA ALA A 168 -15.70 -3.36 19.81
C ALA A 168 -16.11 -1.90 19.68
N GLN A 169 -15.57 -1.04 20.54
CA GLN A 169 -15.67 0.41 20.44
C GLN A 169 -14.34 1.03 19.95
N SER A 170 -14.40 2.28 19.52
CA SER A 170 -13.21 2.96 18.97
C SER A 170 -12.06 3.06 19.95
N ASP A 171 -12.30 3.17 21.25
CA ASP A 171 -11.23 3.21 22.26
C ASP A 171 -10.51 1.86 22.41
N VAL A 172 -11.19 0.76 22.15
CA VAL A 172 -10.61 -0.57 22.11
C VAL A 172 -9.73 -0.71 20.87
N LEU A 173 -10.18 -0.21 19.72
CA LEU A 173 -9.37 -0.18 18.50
C LEU A 173 -8.05 0.57 18.71
N GLU A 174 -8.07 1.73 19.38
CA GLU A 174 -6.85 2.49 19.67
C GLU A 174 -5.86 1.71 20.56
N LYS A 175 -6.37 0.92 21.51
CA LYS A 175 -5.52 0.01 22.30
C LYS A 175 -4.91 -1.11 21.45
N MET A 176 -5.71 -1.70 20.55
CA MET A 176 -5.22 -2.74 19.63
C MET A 176 -4.22 -2.20 18.60
N ARG A 177 -4.39 -0.94 18.16
CA ARG A 177 -3.39 -0.23 17.34
C ARG A 177 -2.08 -0.01 18.09
N ALA A 178 -2.15 0.43 19.35
CA ALA A 178 -0.97 0.61 20.20
C ALA A 178 -0.24 -0.72 20.43
N ASP A 179 -0.97 -1.81 20.59
CA ASP A 179 -0.46 -3.20 20.65
C ASP A 179 0.04 -3.70 19.29
N ARG A 180 -0.16 -2.93 18.19
CA ARG A 180 0.19 -3.31 16.82
C ARG A 180 -0.40 -4.65 16.38
N PHE A 181 -1.57 -5.01 16.90
CA PHE A 181 -2.22 -6.29 16.64
C PHE A 181 -1.30 -7.49 16.91
N SER A 182 -0.74 -7.58 18.10
CA SER A 182 0.25 -8.60 18.50
C SER A 182 -0.23 -10.06 18.32
N VAL A 183 -1.51 -10.28 18.12
CA VAL A 183 -2.07 -11.60 17.77
C VAL A 183 -1.47 -12.14 16.46
N LEU A 184 -1.07 -11.28 15.53
CA LEU A 184 -0.44 -11.67 14.26
C LEU A 184 0.88 -12.43 14.55
N ASP A 185 1.72 -11.89 15.44
CA ASP A 185 2.98 -12.51 15.82
C ASP A 185 2.74 -13.82 16.60
N LYS A 186 1.77 -13.82 17.53
CA LYS A 186 1.43 -15.01 18.33
C LYS A 186 0.96 -16.18 17.47
N ILE A 187 0.15 -15.92 16.42
CA ILE A 187 -0.28 -16.96 15.48
C ILE A 187 0.90 -17.46 14.64
N ARG A 188 1.76 -16.55 14.19
CA ARG A 188 2.96 -16.90 13.40
C ARG A 188 3.93 -17.79 14.17
N GLU A 189 4.06 -17.56 15.48
CA GLU A 189 4.90 -18.33 16.38
C GLU A 189 4.21 -19.58 16.96
N TYR A 190 2.93 -19.83 16.59
CA TYR A 190 2.18 -20.95 17.15
C TYR A 190 2.83 -22.29 16.83
N LYS A 191 2.99 -23.12 17.84
CA LYS A 191 3.62 -24.44 17.74
C LYS A 191 2.62 -25.56 18.07
N TYR A 192 2.66 -26.59 17.27
CA TYR A 192 2.01 -27.85 17.57
C TYR A 192 3.06 -28.96 17.66
N LYS A 193 3.14 -29.65 18.81
CA LYS A 193 4.17 -30.67 19.09
C LYS A 193 5.60 -30.16 18.79
N GLU A 194 5.94 -29.00 19.33
CA GLU A 194 7.25 -28.31 19.19
C GLU A 194 7.60 -27.85 17.77
N ARG A 195 6.72 -28.07 16.79
CA ARG A 195 6.92 -27.59 15.41
C ARG A 195 6.14 -26.29 15.19
N VAL A 196 6.81 -25.25 14.70
CA VAL A 196 6.16 -24.04 14.21
C VAL A 196 5.41 -24.39 12.93
N LEU A 197 4.11 -24.08 12.86
CA LEU A 197 3.26 -24.45 11.72
C LEU A 197 3.29 -23.42 10.58
N GLY A 198 3.80 -22.20 10.82
CA GLY A 198 3.81 -21.14 9.84
C GLY A 198 2.43 -20.58 9.51
N LEU A 199 1.45 -20.76 10.42
CA LEU A 199 0.12 -20.20 10.28
C LEU A 199 0.15 -18.68 10.32
N THR A 200 -0.74 -18.05 9.58
CA THR A 200 -0.89 -16.58 9.58
C THR A 200 -2.35 -16.18 9.79
N LEU A 201 -2.54 -14.93 10.16
CA LEU A 201 -3.84 -14.33 10.42
C LEU A 201 -3.98 -13.03 9.63
N SER A 202 -5.10 -12.85 8.96
CA SER A 202 -5.46 -11.59 8.31
C SER A 202 -6.61 -10.94 9.04
N ILE A 203 -6.53 -9.62 9.26
CA ILE A 203 -7.52 -8.84 10.00
C ILE A 203 -7.97 -7.66 9.16
N GLY A 204 -9.28 -7.55 8.95
CA GLY A 204 -9.91 -6.37 8.36
C GLY A 204 -10.66 -5.59 9.41
N VAL A 205 -10.35 -4.30 9.60
CA VAL A 205 -10.98 -3.42 10.59
C VAL A 205 -11.78 -2.35 9.89
N GLY A 206 -13.07 -2.31 10.21
CA GLY A 206 -14.00 -1.31 9.70
C GLY A 206 -14.54 -0.41 10.80
N THR A 207 -14.56 0.89 10.52
CA THR A 207 -15.11 1.94 11.37
C THR A 207 -16.22 2.68 10.63
N GLY A 208 -17.22 3.17 11.36
CA GLY A 208 -18.33 3.89 10.75
C GLY A 208 -19.27 4.49 11.78
N VAL A 209 -20.40 5.01 11.30
CA VAL A 209 -21.48 5.50 12.15
C VAL A 209 -22.48 4.39 12.43
N ALA A 210 -22.84 3.63 11.42
CA ALA A 210 -23.73 2.47 11.53
C ALA A 210 -22.91 1.16 11.56
N ILE A 211 -23.41 0.15 12.24
CA ILE A 211 -22.80 -1.19 12.33
C ILE A 211 -22.63 -1.81 10.93
N THR A 212 -23.62 -1.63 10.05
CA THR A 212 -23.57 -2.11 8.66
C THR A 212 -22.46 -1.46 7.84
N ASP A 213 -22.13 -0.19 8.10
CA ASP A 213 -21.02 0.50 7.44
C ASP A 213 -19.67 -0.03 7.96
N CYS A 214 -19.61 -0.33 9.27
CA CYS A 214 -18.43 -0.94 9.87
C CYS A 214 -18.17 -2.32 9.30
N GLU A 215 -19.21 -3.15 9.13
CA GLU A 215 -19.09 -4.50 8.55
C GLU A 215 -18.56 -4.46 7.11
N LYS A 216 -19.20 -3.67 6.23
CA LYS A 216 -18.74 -3.48 4.85
C LYS A 216 -17.31 -2.96 4.78
N SER A 217 -16.98 -2.02 5.67
CA SER A 217 -15.61 -1.48 5.74
C SER A 217 -14.61 -2.53 6.22
N ALA A 218 -15.01 -3.40 7.16
CA ALA A 218 -14.17 -4.50 7.64
C ALA A 218 -13.95 -5.57 6.56
N GLU A 219 -14.99 -5.91 5.77
CA GLU A 219 -14.85 -6.81 4.62
C GLU A 219 -13.86 -6.26 3.60
N GLN A 220 -14.01 -5.00 3.21
CA GLN A 220 -13.09 -4.34 2.27
C GLN A 220 -11.65 -4.27 2.82
N ALA A 221 -11.50 -4.05 4.13
CA ALA A 221 -10.20 -4.06 4.78
C ALA A 221 -9.59 -5.47 4.83
N LEU A 222 -10.38 -6.50 5.09
CA LEU A 222 -9.93 -7.88 5.05
C LEU A 222 -9.51 -8.30 3.64
N ASP A 223 -10.30 -7.97 2.62
CA ASP A 223 -9.95 -8.20 1.22
C ASP A 223 -8.65 -7.48 0.83
N MET A 224 -8.44 -6.28 1.38
CA MET A 224 -7.19 -5.54 1.18
C MET A 224 -6.01 -6.24 1.85
N ALA A 225 -6.17 -6.72 3.10
CA ALA A 225 -5.13 -7.46 3.82
C ALA A 225 -4.75 -8.75 3.08
N LEU A 226 -5.75 -9.53 2.67
CA LEU A 226 -5.57 -10.78 1.90
C LEU A 226 -4.93 -10.51 0.53
N GLY A 227 -5.41 -9.49 -0.20
CA GLY A 227 -4.86 -9.09 -1.50
C GLY A 227 -3.44 -8.51 -1.43
N ARG A 228 -2.90 -8.25 -0.25
CA ARG A 228 -1.50 -7.86 0.00
C ARG A 228 -0.61 -9.02 0.45
N GLY A 229 -1.14 -10.24 0.42
CA GLY A 229 -0.44 -11.47 0.79
C GLY A 229 -0.78 -12.02 2.18
N GLY A 230 -1.80 -11.49 2.84
CA GLY A 230 -2.20 -11.91 4.20
C GLY A 230 -1.22 -11.50 5.30
N ASP A 231 -1.33 -12.16 6.48
CA ASP A 231 -0.45 -11.96 7.64
C ASP A 231 -0.37 -10.50 8.12
N GLN A 232 -1.48 -9.78 8.08
CA GLN A 232 -1.55 -8.37 8.43
C GLN A 232 -2.94 -7.93 8.87
N ALA A 233 -2.98 -6.84 9.62
CA ALA A 233 -4.21 -6.11 9.89
C ALA A 233 -4.29 -4.87 8.98
N ALA A 234 -5.42 -4.69 8.31
CA ALA A 234 -5.77 -3.50 7.56
C ALA A 234 -6.88 -2.75 8.29
N VAL A 235 -6.65 -1.51 8.65
CA VAL A 235 -7.65 -0.62 9.26
C VAL A 235 -8.12 0.37 8.22
N LYS A 236 -9.38 0.30 7.83
CA LYS A 236 -9.94 1.24 6.86
C LYS A 236 -10.25 2.57 7.53
N THR A 237 -9.65 3.64 7.02
CA THR A 237 -9.99 5.04 7.30
C THR A 237 -11.01 5.55 6.26
N LYS A 238 -11.33 6.84 6.24
CA LYS A 238 -12.31 7.37 5.26
C LYS A 238 -11.91 7.09 3.82
N ASP A 239 -10.66 7.38 3.45
CA ASP A 239 -10.18 7.38 2.07
C ASP A 239 -8.94 6.50 1.85
N ASP A 240 -8.38 5.88 2.93
CA ASP A 240 -7.12 5.15 2.89
C ASP A 240 -7.15 3.93 3.84
N TYR A 241 -6.05 3.22 3.93
CA TYR A 241 -5.85 2.08 4.81
C TYR A 241 -4.55 2.22 5.60
N GLU A 242 -4.61 1.89 6.88
CA GLU A 242 -3.44 1.73 7.74
C GLU A 242 -3.14 0.24 7.91
N PHE A 243 -1.87 -0.16 7.78
CA PHE A 243 -1.47 -1.56 7.81
C PHE A 243 -0.53 -1.85 8.97
N PHE A 244 -0.74 -3.02 9.60
CA PHE A 244 0.08 -3.57 10.68
C PHE A 244 0.47 -5.00 10.34
N GLY A 245 1.72 -5.41 10.55
CA GLY A 245 2.20 -6.75 10.21
C GLY A 245 2.74 -6.84 8.77
N GLY A 246 2.52 -7.97 8.09
CA GLY A 246 3.00 -8.21 6.72
C GLY A 246 4.49 -8.56 6.65
N VAL A 247 5.02 -9.25 7.67
CA VAL A 247 6.46 -9.55 7.84
C VAL A 247 6.82 -10.93 7.30
N SER A 248 5.87 -11.87 7.23
CA SER A 248 6.15 -13.24 6.78
C SER A 248 6.39 -13.33 5.27
N LYS A 249 7.19 -14.31 4.86
CA LYS A 249 7.20 -14.76 3.46
C LYS A 249 5.85 -15.43 3.23
N SER A 250 5.05 -14.89 2.31
CA SER A 250 3.76 -15.46 1.94
C SER A 250 3.94 -16.90 1.44
N VAL A 251 3.06 -17.79 1.88
CA VAL A 251 3.01 -19.18 1.43
C VAL A 251 2.14 -19.23 0.17
N GLU A 252 2.52 -20.07 -0.76
CA GLU A 252 1.88 -20.29 -2.06
C GLU A 252 0.42 -20.80 -1.88
N LYS A 253 -0.60 -19.99 -2.23
CA LYS A 253 -1.99 -20.23 -1.76
C LYS A 253 -3.10 -20.34 -2.79
N VAL A 254 -2.87 -20.00 -4.07
CA VAL A 254 -3.96 -20.18 -5.05
C VAL A 254 -4.17 -21.66 -5.31
N THR A 255 -5.32 -22.17 -4.90
CA THR A 255 -5.66 -23.57 -5.11
C THR A 255 -5.94 -23.80 -6.59
N LYS A 256 -5.54 -24.96 -7.12
CA LYS A 256 -5.89 -25.45 -8.50
C LYS A 256 -7.38 -25.32 -8.80
N PHE A 257 -8.23 -25.30 -7.77
CA PHE A 257 -9.67 -25.08 -7.90
C PHE A 257 -10.01 -23.64 -8.30
N GLN A 258 -9.40 -22.62 -7.66
CA GLN A 258 -9.64 -21.21 -7.98
C GLN A 258 -9.17 -20.88 -9.40
N THR A 259 -8.00 -21.39 -9.80
CA THR A 259 -7.50 -21.23 -11.18
C THR A 259 -8.46 -21.86 -12.19
N ARG A 260 -9.05 -23.04 -11.90
CA ARG A 260 -10.03 -23.69 -12.78
C ARG A 260 -11.31 -22.86 -12.91
N VAL A 261 -11.83 -22.31 -11.82
CA VAL A 261 -13.02 -21.45 -11.83
C VAL A 261 -12.75 -20.18 -12.63
N ALA A 262 -11.59 -19.53 -12.40
CA ALA A 262 -11.18 -18.34 -13.15
C ALA A 262 -11.05 -18.64 -14.65
N ALA A 263 -10.42 -19.74 -15.04
CA ALA A 263 -10.28 -20.16 -16.42
C ALA A 263 -11.64 -20.43 -17.11
N SER A 264 -12.58 -21.07 -16.42
CA SER A 264 -13.94 -21.31 -16.94
C SER A 264 -14.71 -20.01 -17.14
N SER A 265 -14.67 -19.11 -16.17
CA SER A 265 -15.32 -17.79 -16.26
C SER A 265 -14.71 -16.94 -17.38
N LEU A 266 -13.38 -16.92 -17.47
CA LEU A 266 -12.63 -16.22 -18.51
C LEU A 266 -12.97 -16.74 -19.90
N SER A 267 -13.01 -18.07 -20.09
CA SER A 267 -13.43 -18.68 -21.36
C SER A 267 -14.82 -18.23 -21.80
N SER A 268 -15.76 -18.17 -20.83
CA SER A 268 -17.13 -17.72 -21.10
C SER A 268 -17.18 -16.24 -21.54
N LEU A 269 -16.42 -15.37 -20.89
CA LEU A 269 -16.35 -13.93 -21.24
C LEU A 269 -15.68 -13.72 -22.60
N ILE A 270 -14.58 -14.39 -22.88
CA ILE A 270 -13.88 -14.33 -24.17
C ILE A 270 -14.82 -14.79 -25.28
N SER A 271 -15.47 -15.95 -25.13
CA SER A 271 -16.38 -16.48 -26.15
C SER A 271 -17.62 -15.64 -26.38
N ALA A 272 -18.04 -14.81 -25.42
CA ALA A 272 -19.14 -13.86 -25.55
C ALA A 272 -18.75 -12.52 -26.21
N SER A 273 -17.46 -12.30 -26.39
CA SER A 273 -16.90 -11.06 -26.95
C SER A 273 -16.72 -11.14 -28.46
N ASP A 274 -16.71 -9.99 -29.15
CA ASP A 274 -16.42 -9.94 -30.59
C ASP A 274 -14.91 -9.91 -30.88
N ARG A 275 -14.14 -9.41 -29.94
CA ARG A 275 -12.68 -9.40 -29.93
C ARG A 275 -12.14 -9.10 -28.53
N VAL A 276 -10.84 -9.34 -28.35
CA VAL A 276 -10.15 -9.06 -27.10
C VAL A 276 -9.03 -8.06 -27.34
N MET A 277 -8.95 -7.03 -26.49
CA MET A 277 -7.81 -6.13 -26.39
C MET A 277 -7.04 -6.48 -25.12
N ILE A 278 -5.71 -6.56 -25.19
CA ILE A 278 -4.86 -6.93 -24.08
C ILE A 278 -3.84 -5.81 -23.89
N MET A 279 -3.71 -5.27 -22.68
CA MET A 279 -2.70 -4.27 -22.35
C MET A 279 -2.09 -4.54 -20.98
N GLY A 280 -0.86 -4.07 -20.78
CA GLY A 280 -0.15 -4.14 -19.49
C GLY A 280 -0.17 -2.82 -18.74
N HIS A 281 0.81 -2.68 -17.85
CA HIS A 281 1.09 -1.43 -17.13
C HIS A 281 1.87 -0.43 -17.99
N SER A 282 1.92 0.84 -17.55
CA SER A 282 2.80 1.86 -18.15
C SER A 282 4.25 1.38 -18.18
N PHE A 283 4.90 1.50 -19.33
CA PHE A 283 6.24 0.95 -19.58
C PHE A 283 6.28 -0.59 -19.48
N PRO A 284 5.50 -1.32 -20.31
CA PRO A 284 5.41 -2.77 -20.22
C PRO A 284 6.77 -3.46 -20.31
N ASP A 285 6.99 -4.38 -19.41
CA ASP A 285 8.20 -5.20 -19.36
C ASP A 285 7.97 -6.61 -19.93
N MET A 286 8.90 -7.52 -19.69
CA MET A 286 8.82 -8.89 -20.22
C MET A 286 7.68 -9.70 -19.57
N ASP A 287 7.29 -9.42 -18.30
CA ASP A 287 6.18 -10.14 -17.67
C ASP A 287 4.84 -9.66 -18.20
N ALA A 288 4.62 -8.33 -18.25
CA ALA A 288 3.41 -7.76 -18.84
C ALA A 288 3.21 -8.19 -20.29
N PHE A 289 4.28 -8.14 -21.08
CA PHE A 289 4.23 -8.52 -22.49
C PHE A 289 4.05 -10.04 -22.68
N GLY A 290 4.81 -10.86 -21.98
CA GLY A 290 4.69 -12.33 -22.03
C GLY A 290 3.31 -12.82 -21.57
N ALA A 291 2.75 -12.20 -20.51
CA ALA A 291 1.39 -12.50 -20.07
C ALA A 291 0.35 -12.12 -21.13
N ALA A 292 0.53 -10.99 -21.82
CA ALA A 292 -0.33 -10.59 -22.93
C ALA A 292 -0.25 -11.59 -24.11
N VAL A 293 0.93 -12.09 -24.43
CA VAL A 293 1.14 -13.15 -25.44
C VAL A 293 0.39 -14.43 -25.06
N GLY A 294 0.53 -14.86 -23.80
CA GLY A 294 -0.19 -16.04 -23.31
C GLY A 294 -1.72 -15.87 -23.35
N MET A 295 -2.21 -14.68 -23.01
CA MET A 295 -3.65 -14.37 -23.12
C MET A 295 -4.14 -14.35 -24.57
N SER A 296 -3.31 -13.86 -25.50
CA SER A 296 -3.62 -13.93 -26.95
C SER A 296 -3.76 -15.39 -27.41
N ALA A 297 -2.85 -16.28 -26.99
CA ALA A 297 -2.94 -17.70 -27.34
C ALA A 297 -4.19 -18.38 -26.74
N ILE A 298 -4.61 -18.00 -25.52
CA ILE A 298 -5.89 -18.46 -24.93
C ILE A 298 -7.06 -18.01 -25.79
N THR A 299 -7.07 -16.74 -26.19
CA THR A 299 -8.15 -16.14 -26.97
C THR A 299 -8.29 -16.78 -28.35
N GLU A 300 -7.17 -17.04 -29.03
CA GLU A 300 -7.13 -17.75 -30.31
C GLU A 300 -7.64 -19.18 -30.20
N ALA A 301 -7.28 -19.89 -29.13
CA ALA A 301 -7.79 -21.24 -28.90
C ALA A 301 -9.32 -21.27 -28.78
N LEU A 302 -9.94 -20.19 -28.30
CA LEU A 302 -11.38 -20.00 -28.21
C LEU A 302 -12.01 -19.44 -29.50
N GLY A 303 -11.21 -19.19 -30.57
CA GLY A 303 -11.68 -18.74 -31.87
C GLY A 303 -12.05 -17.26 -31.93
N ILE A 304 -11.51 -16.44 -31.03
CA ILE A 304 -11.77 -14.99 -30.98
C ILE A 304 -10.48 -14.24 -31.34
N ASP A 305 -10.62 -13.15 -32.14
CA ASP A 305 -9.49 -12.31 -32.50
C ASP A 305 -9.00 -11.50 -31.29
N SER A 306 -7.69 -11.42 -31.11
CA SER A 306 -7.07 -10.63 -30.06
C SER A 306 -5.95 -9.72 -30.58
N TYR A 307 -5.78 -8.59 -29.90
CA TYR A 307 -4.76 -7.60 -30.17
C TYR A 307 -4.08 -7.19 -28.88
N ILE A 308 -2.74 -7.17 -28.91
CA ILE A 308 -1.92 -6.61 -27.84
C ILE A 308 -1.74 -5.12 -28.14
N VAL A 309 -2.19 -4.27 -27.23
CA VAL A 309 -2.07 -2.82 -27.37
C VAL A 309 -0.80 -2.38 -26.66
N LEU A 310 0.16 -1.85 -27.40
CA LEU A 310 1.52 -1.59 -26.92
C LEU A 310 2.10 -0.32 -27.57
N ASP A 311 2.71 0.55 -26.76
CA ASP A 311 3.63 1.58 -27.25
C ASP A 311 5.07 1.03 -27.23
N GLU A 312 5.56 0.61 -28.38
CA GLU A 312 6.88 -0.02 -28.50
C GLU A 312 8.02 0.91 -28.08
N ASN A 313 7.86 2.23 -28.22
CA ASN A 313 8.89 3.20 -27.82
C ASN A 313 9.01 3.30 -26.28
N ARG A 314 7.98 2.88 -25.56
CA ARG A 314 7.93 2.91 -24.10
C ARG A 314 8.12 1.54 -23.46
N SER A 315 8.03 0.47 -24.26
CA SER A 315 8.13 -0.90 -23.77
C SER A 315 9.58 -1.33 -23.54
N PHE A 316 9.79 -2.06 -22.44
CA PHE A 316 11.05 -2.75 -22.17
C PHE A 316 11.13 -4.16 -22.77
N ALA A 317 10.08 -4.60 -23.46
CA ALA A 317 9.99 -5.92 -24.10
C ALA A 317 10.38 -5.91 -25.59
N GLY A 318 11.04 -4.87 -26.10
CA GLY A 318 11.35 -4.71 -27.53
C GLY A 318 12.00 -5.92 -28.17
N ALA A 319 12.96 -6.57 -27.51
CA ALA A 319 13.61 -7.78 -28.01
C ALA A 319 12.62 -8.96 -28.20
N ALA A 320 11.63 -9.09 -27.31
CA ALA A 320 10.59 -10.12 -27.43
C ALA A 320 9.58 -9.76 -28.54
N VAL A 321 9.27 -8.48 -28.71
CA VAL A 321 8.43 -7.99 -29.82
C VAL A 321 9.08 -8.34 -31.16
N ASP A 322 10.37 -8.05 -31.33
CA ASP A 322 11.12 -8.34 -32.56
C ASP A 322 11.18 -9.86 -32.82
N MET A 323 11.40 -10.66 -31.81
CA MET A 323 11.38 -12.12 -31.88
C MET A 323 10.04 -12.65 -32.40
N LEU A 324 8.91 -12.17 -31.83
CA LEU A 324 7.58 -12.60 -32.24
C LEU A 324 7.20 -12.12 -33.65
N ARG A 325 7.64 -10.94 -34.05
CA ARG A 325 7.48 -10.48 -35.46
C ARG A 325 8.21 -11.36 -36.44
N ALA A 326 9.43 -11.80 -36.10
CA ALA A 326 10.17 -12.75 -36.89
C ALA A 326 9.49 -14.13 -36.99
N ASP A 327 8.68 -14.50 -35.98
CA ASP A 327 7.84 -15.72 -35.92
C ASP A 327 6.46 -15.54 -36.59
N GLY A 328 6.20 -14.38 -37.20
CA GLY A 328 4.99 -14.13 -38.00
C GLY A 328 3.86 -13.39 -37.29
N TRP A 329 4.10 -12.78 -36.13
CA TRP A 329 3.12 -11.98 -35.39
C TRP A 329 2.85 -10.60 -35.99
N ASN A 330 2.59 -10.56 -37.30
CA ASN A 330 2.27 -9.33 -38.02
C ASN A 330 0.81 -8.96 -37.80
N GLY A 331 0.56 -7.72 -37.33
CA GLY A 331 -0.81 -7.17 -37.15
C GLY A 331 -1.51 -7.57 -35.85
N LYS A 332 -0.86 -8.33 -34.95
CA LYS A 332 -1.41 -8.63 -33.61
C LYS A 332 -1.02 -7.61 -32.55
N ILE A 333 0.09 -6.88 -32.75
CA ILE A 333 0.53 -5.79 -31.90
C ILE A 333 0.14 -4.49 -32.58
N ILE A 334 -0.70 -3.69 -31.93
CA ILE A 334 -1.29 -2.46 -32.46
C ILE A 334 -1.08 -1.28 -31.51
N ASP A 335 -1.13 -0.07 -32.05
CA ASP A 335 -1.10 1.13 -31.25
C ASP A 335 -2.49 1.47 -30.64
N VAL A 336 -2.51 2.40 -29.71
CA VAL A 336 -3.76 2.78 -29.00
C VAL A 336 -4.80 3.42 -29.93
N ASN A 337 -4.40 4.13 -30.99
CA ASN A 337 -5.35 4.80 -31.90
C ASN A 337 -6.07 3.75 -32.78
N GLU A 338 -5.31 2.77 -33.24
CA GLU A 338 -5.87 1.62 -33.94
C GLU A 338 -6.80 0.81 -33.01
N ALA A 339 -6.37 0.53 -31.79
CA ALA A 339 -7.18 -0.15 -30.78
C ALA A 339 -8.49 0.59 -30.50
N LEU A 340 -8.45 1.91 -30.29
CA LEU A 340 -9.64 2.73 -30.07
C LEU A 340 -10.60 2.73 -31.28
N THR A 341 -10.08 2.61 -32.48
CA THR A 341 -10.88 2.51 -33.72
C THR A 341 -11.56 1.16 -33.83
N LEU A 342 -10.87 0.08 -33.49
CA LEU A 342 -11.39 -1.29 -33.54
C LEU A 342 -12.32 -1.64 -32.38
N MET A 343 -12.31 -0.89 -31.28
CA MET A 343 -13.06 -1.18 -30.07
C MET A 343 -14.56 -1.00 -30.25
N THR A 344 -15.35 -2.00 -29.85
CA THR A 344 -16.82 -2.02 -29.85
C THR A 344 -17.34 -2.14 -28.41
N ARG A 345 -18.69 -2.12 -28.25
CA ARG A 345 -19.31 -2.38 -26.93
C ARG A 345 -19.17 -3.83 -26.45
N LYS A 346 -18.84 -4.78 -27.36
CA LYS A 346 -18.63 -6.18 -27.04
C LYS A 346 -17.16 -6.56 -26.93
N THR A 347 -16.26 -5.59 -27.07
CA THR A 347 -14.83 -5.82 -26.90
C THR A 347 -14.51 -6.04 -25.44
N LEU A 348 -13.82 -7.14 -25.12
CA LEU A 348 -13.28 -7.42 -23.80
C LEU A 348 -11.88 -6.81 -23.68
N LEU A 349 -11.67 -6.02 -22.65
CA LEU A 349 -10.33 -5.54 -22.28
C LEU A 349 -9.74 -6.44 -21.21
N ILE A 350 -8.56 -6.99 -21.46
CA ILE A 350 -7.78 -7.73 -20.46
C ILE A 350 -6.57 -6.89 -20.07
N VAL A 351 -6.48 -6.57 -18.79
CA VAL A 351 -5.35 -5.86 -18.19
C VAL A 351 -4.49 -6.89 -17.49
N VAL A 352 -3.23 -6.98 -17.87
CA VAL A 352 -2.26 -7.91 -17.31
C VAL A 352 -1.16 -7.17 -16.58
N ASP A 353 -0.66 -7.77 -15.52
CA ASP A 353 0.49 -7.33 -14.74
C ASP A 353 0.32 -5.95 -14.07
N THR A 354 -0.91 -5.52 -13.93
CA THR A 354 -1.29 -4.39 -13.08
C THR A 354 -2.76 -4.45 -12.74
N HIS A 355 -3.09 -3.99 -11.54
CA HIS A 355 -4.48 -3.77 -11.11
C HIS A 355 -4.77 -2.29 -10.85
N LYS A 356 -3.77 -1.40 -10.96
CA LYS A 356 -3.91 0.04 -10.70
C LYS A 356 -4.49 0.75 -11.90
N SER A 357 -5.64 1.42 -11.72
CA SER A 357 -6.27 2.21 -12.79
C SER A 357 -5.40 3.38 -13.25
N SER A 358 -4.61 3.96 -12.34
CA SER A 358 -3.66 5.04 -12.65
C SER A 358 -2.37 4.58 -13.34
N PHE A 359 -2.12 3.27 -13.41
CA PHE A 359 -0.86 2.72 -13.93
C PHE A 359 -1.02 1.83 -15.17
N VAL A 360 -2.24 1.72 -15.72
CA VAL A 360 -2.44 1.04 -17.01
C VAL A 360 -1.71 1.79 -18.14
N ASP A 361 -1.30 1.09 -19.19
CA ASP A 361 -0.53 1.70 -20.29
C ASP A 361 -1.37 2.75 -21.06
N PHE A 362 -2.64 2.48 -21.29
CA PHE A 362 -3.55 3.38 -22.00
C PHE A 362 -4.84 3.64 -21.21
N PRO A 363 -4.89 4.69 -20.36
CA PRO A 363 -6.09 5.06 -19.62
C PRO A 363 -7.32 5.28 -20.51
N SER A 364 -7.14 5.86 -21.71
CA SER A 364 -8.22 6.10 -22.67
C SER A 364 -8.90 4.82 -23.18
N LEU A 365 -8.15 3.73 -23.30
CA LEU A 365 -8.68 2.43 -23.68
C LEU A 365 -9.48 1.81 -22.52
N TYR A 366 -8.97 1.93 -21.29
CA TYR A 366 -9.67 1.48 -20.09
C TYR A 366 -10.99 2.22 -19.86
N GLU A 367 -10.98 3.55 -19.96
CA GLU A 367 -12.19 4.38 -19.79
C GLU A 367 -13.29 4.05 -20.82
N LYS A 368 -12.91 3.62 -22.03
CA LYS A 368 -13.86 3.26 -23.10
C LYS A 368 -14.35 1.82 -22.98
N ALA A 369 -13.67 0.96 -22.23
CA ALA A 369 -14.01 -0.45 -22.11
C ALA A 369 -15.33 -0.66 -21.37
N SER A 370 -16.23 -1.48 -21.95
CA SER A 370 -17.49 -1.88 -21.31
C SER A 370 -17.36 -3.12 -20.43
N ALA A 371 -16.31 -3.91 -20.65
CA ALA A 371 -16.00 -5.13 -19.93
C ALA A 371 -14.48 -5.23 -19.73
N THR A 372 -14.05 -5.39 -18.50
CA THR A 372 -12.62 -5.47 -18.13
C THR A 372 -12.36 -6.71 -17.29
N VAL A 373 -11.25 -7.36 -17.56
CA VAL A 373 -10.66 -8.45 -16.76
C VAL A 373 -9.29 -8.00 -16.29
N VAL A 374 -8.93 -8.31 -15.05
CA VAL A 374 -7.59 -8.03 -14.49
C VAL A 374 -6.95 -9.35 -14.10
N ILE A 375 -5.68 -9.53 -14.50
CA ILE A 375 -4.81 -10.65 -14.11
C ILE A 375 -3.49 -10.06 -13.62
N ASP A 376 -3.21 -10.19 -12.32
CA ASP A 376 -2.08 -9.50 -11.71
C ASP A 376 -1.57 -10.20 -10.44
N HIS A 377 -0.25 -10.16 -10.23
CA HIS A 377 0.41 -10.75 -9.06
C HIS A 377 0.94 -9.70 -8.06
N HIS A 378 0.87 -8.42 -8.37
CA HIS A 378 1.33 -7.37 -7.48
C HIS A 378 0.48 -7.25 -6.22
N ARG A 379 1.07 -6.81 -5.11
CA ARG A 379 0.30 -6.54 -3.88
C ARG A 379 -0.80 -5.52 -4.12
N LYS A 380 -2.02 -5.86 -3.71
CA LYS A 380 -3.21 -5.02 -3.91
C LYS A 380 -3.01 -3.63 -3.32
N SER A 381 -3.24 -2.60 -4.14
CA SER A 381 -3.19 -1.19 -3.76
C SER A 381 -4.60 -0.64 -3.51
N VAL A 382 -4.69 0.54 -2.89
CA VAL A 382 -5.97 1.25 -2.67
C VAL A 382 -6.57 1.70 -4.00
N ASP A 383 -5.71 2.15 -4.92
CA ASP A 383 -6.06 2.43 -6.31
C ASP A 383 -6.03 1.14 -7.12
N TYR A 384 -7.19 0.52 -7.32
CA TYR A 384 -7.35 -0.68 -8.14
C TYR A 384 -8.62 -0.59 -9.00
N ILE A 385 -8.62 -1.30 -10.10
CA ILE A 385 -9.76 -1.41 -11.02
C ILE A 385 -10.90 -2.15 -10.31
N LYS A 386 -11.93 -1.40 -9.87
CA LYS A 386 -13.02 -1.92 -9.03
C LYS A 386 -14.10 -2.64 -9.83
N ASP A 387 -14.28 -2.25 -11.09
CA ASP A 387 -15.38 -2.70 -11.95
C ASP A 387 -14.97 -3.85 -12.88
N ALA A 388 -13.86 -4.55 -12.58
CA ALA A 388 -13.44 -5.72 -13.33
C ALA A 388 -14.45 -6.87 -13.15
N LEU A 389 -14.89 -7.47 -14.27
CA LEU A 389 -15.78 -8.64 -14.28
C LEU A 389 -15.11 -9.88 -13.69
N ILE A 390 -13.80 -10.01 -13.93
CA ILE A 390 -12.93 -10.99 -13.26
C ILE A 390 -11.71 -10.22 -12.75
N PHE A 391 -11.42 -10.40 -11.47
CA PHE A 391 -10.21 -9.90 -10.82
C PHE A 391 -9.41 -11.11 -10.33
N PHE A 392 -8.60 -11.69 -11.23
CA PHE A 392 -7.74 -12.83 -10.92
C PHE A 392 -6.38 -12.33 -10.42
N HIS A 393 -6.24 -12.33 -9.11
CA HIS A 393 -5.14 -11.70 -8.42
C HIS A 393 -4.51 -12.67 -7.41
N ASP A 394 -3.19 -12.85 -7.51
CA ASP A 394 -2.43 -13.71 -6.58
C ASP A 394 -1.07 -13.08 -6.25
N PRO A 395 -0.93 -12.40 -5.11
CA PRO A 395 0.33 -11.77 -4.72
C PRO A 395 1.44 -12.76 -4.33
N ASN A 396 1.15 -14.06 -4.36
CA ASN A 396 2.10 -15.14 -4.07
C ASN A 396 2.62 -15.80 -5.35
N ALA A 397 2.01 -15.52 -6.49
CA ALA A 397 2.57 -15.94 -7.78
C ALA A 397 3.88 -15.20 -8.04
N SER A 398 4.82 -15.86 -8.69
CA SER A 398 6.12 -15.25 -9.02
C SER A 398 6.01 -14.18 -10.10
N SER A 399 5.02 -14.31 -10.98
CA SER A 399 4.81 -13.44 -12.13
C SER A 399 3.40 -13.61 -12.70
N THR A 400 2.94 -12.63 -13.46
CA THR A 400 1.69 -12.75 -14.22
C THR A 400 1.77 -13.82 -15.31
N CYS A 401 2.95 -14.03 -15.91
CA CYS A 401 3.21 -15.14 -16.84
C CYS A 401 3.01 -16.51 -16.20
N GLU A 402 3.39 -16.71 -14.93
CA GLU A 402 3.08 -17.94 -14.18
C GLU A 402 1.57 -18.15 -14.11
N MET A 403 0.81 -17.12 -13.68
CA MET A 403 -0.64 -17.19 -13.55
C MET A 403 -1.34 -17.50 -14.87
N VAL A 404 -0.94 -16.86 -15.96
CA VAL A 404 -1.47 -17.12 -17.31
C VAL A 404 -1.14 -18.53 -17.77
N THR A 405 0.08 -19.02 -17.51
CA THR A 405 0.48 -20.40 -17.82
C THR A 405 -0.37 -21.41 -17.09
N GLU A 406 -0.72 -21.16 -15.84
CA GLU A 406 -1.64 -22.01 -15.08
C GLU A 406 -3.06 -21.99 -15.65
N LEU A 407 -3.59 -20.82 -16.01
CA LEU A 407 -4.90 -20.70 -16.66
C LEU A 407 -4.97 -21.52 -17.94
N MET A 408 -3.93 -21.49 -18.78
CA MET A 408 -3.87 -22.24 -20.04
C MET A 408 -4.12 -23.73 -19.86
N ARG A 409 -3.72 -24.31 -18.72
CA ARG A 409 -3.89 -25.75 -18.44
C ARG A 409 -5.35 -26.17 -18.25
N TYR A 410 -6.27 -25.21 -18.04
CA TYR A 410 -7.70 -25.45 -17.81
C TYR A 410 -8.59 -24.92 -18.94
N ILE A 411 -8.01 -24.31 -19.96
CA ILE A 411 -8.75 -23.84 -21.16
C ILE A 411 -9.01 -25.01 -22.12
N THR A 412 -10.21 -25.05 -22.69
CA THR A 412 -10.59 -26.05 -23.68
C THR A 412 -11.28 -25.35 -24.88
N PRO A 413 -10.79 -25.54 -26.11
CA PRO A 413 -9.65 -26.37 -26.51
C PRO A 413 -8.33 -25.85 -25.95
N ALA A 414 -7.34 -26.74 -25.80
CA ALA A 414 -6.06 -26.39 -25.20
C ALA A 414 -5.28 -25.38 -26.07
N PRO A 415 -4.78 -24.27 -25.52
CA PRO A 415 -4.01 -23.28 -26.26
C PRO A 415 -2.75 -23.90 -26.88
N SER A 416 -2.49 -23.53 -28.13
CA SER A 416 -1.24 -23.85 -28.81
C SER A 416 -0.29 -22.69 -28.66
N LEU A 417 0.96 -22.96 -28.33
CA LEU A 417 2.04 -21.97 -28.26
C LEU A 417 3.10 -22.32 -29.27
N SER A 418 3.57 -21.34 -30.05
CA SER A 418 4.83 -21.44 -30.77
C SER A 418 6.02 -21.40 -29.79
N ALA A 419 7.20 -21.80 -30.26
CA ALA A 419 8.39 -21.69 -29.44
C ALA A 419 8.71 -20.24 -29.04
N ALA A 420 8.46 -19.28 -29.91
CA ALA A 420 8.66 -17.85 -29.64
C ALA A 420 7.70 -17.32 -28.58
N GLU A 421 6.41 -17.70 -28.65
CA GLU A 421 5.41 -17.35 -27.63
C GLU A 421 5.79 -17.93 -26.26
N ALA A 422 6.14 -19.20 -26.22
CA ALA A 422 6.61 -19.86 -25.00
C ALA A 422 7.89 -19.22 -24.43
N GLN A 423 8.81 -18.74 -25.30
CA GLN A 423 9.99 -17.99 -24.88
C GLN A 423 9.65 -16.63 -24.29
N ALA A 424 8.71 -15.88 -24.87
CA ALA A 424 8.27 -14.59 -24.35
C ALA A 424 7.66 -14.75 -22.95
N MET A 425 6.80 -15.75 -22.74
CA MET A 425 6.22 -16.05 -21.42
C MET A 425 7.29 -16.49 -20.41
N LEU A 426 8.23 -17.34 -20.82
CA LEU A 426 9.32 -17.78 -19.94
C LEU A 426 10.24 -16.60 -19.56
N ALA A 427 10.43 -15.64 -20.48
CA ALA A 427 11.19 -14.42 -20.20
C ALA A 427 10.53 -13.59 -19.09
N GLY A 428 9.20 -13.47 -19.07
CA GLY A 428 8.48 -12.81 -17.99
C GLY A 428 8.73 -13.48 -16.64
N ILE A 429 8.57 -14.80 -16.55
CA ILE A 429 8.89 -15.56 -15.32
C ILE A 429 10.34 -15.32 -14.89
N MET A 430 11.29 -15.38 -15.81
CA MET A 430 12.71 -15.19 -15.50
C MET A 430 13.05 -13.77 -15.05
N LEU A 431 12.35 -12.76 -15.57
CA LEU A 431 12.52 -11.36 -15.15
C LEU A 431 12.16 -11.19 -13.67
N ASP A 432 10.96 -11.56 -13.30
CA ASP A 432 10.40 -11.32 -11.97
C ASP A 432 11.00 -12.19 -10.88
N THR A 433 11.42 -13.40 -11.26
CA THR A 433 12.12 -14.31 -10.35
C THR A 433 13.62 -14.06 -10.26
N LYS A 434 14.15 -13.09 -11.00
CA LYS A 434 15.61 -12.92 -11.14
C LYS A 434 16.30 -14.26 -11.47
N GLU A 435 15.87 -14.84 -12.57
CA GLU A 435 16.37 -16.15 -13.03
C GLU A 435 16.15 -17.28 -12.02
N PHE A 436 14.96 -17.35 -11.41
CA PHE A 436 14.56 -18.33 -10.40
C PHE A 436 15.28 -18.21 -9.04
N VAL A 437 15.79 -17.02 -8.71
CA VAL A 437 16.44 -16.73 -7.41
C VAL A 437 15.41 -16.19 -6.39
N LEU A 438 14.51 -15.30 -6.82
CA LEU A 438 13.54 -14.65 -5.94
C LEU A 438 12.12 -15.16 -6.21
N SER A 439 11.26 -15.14 -5.17
CA SER A 439 9.82 -15.45 -5.27
C SER A 439 9.49 -16.74 -6.03
N THR A 440 10.41 -17.70 -6.06
CA THR A 440 10.31 -18.93 -6.85
C THR A 440 9.76 -20.06 -6.00
N GLY A 441 8.60 -20.57 -6.38
CA GLY A 441 7.94 -21.70 -5.74
C GLY A 441 7.82 -22.94 -6.66
N VAL A 442 7.13 -23.96 -6.20
CA VAL A 442 6.89 -25.16 -6.99
C VAL A 442 6.08 -24.83 -8.26
N ARG A 443 5.07 -23.96 -8.14
CA ARG A 443 4.22 -23.49 -9.25
C ARG A 443 5.04 -22.80 -10.34
N THR A 444 6.02 -22.01 -9.96
CA THR A 444 6.93 -21.34 -10.90
C THR A 444 7.69 -22.33 -11.74
N PHE A 445 8.25 -23.39 -11.12
CA PHE A 445 8.93 -24.46 -11.84
C PHE A 445 7.96 -25.30 -12.68
N GLU A 446 6.72 -25.56 -12.23
CA GLU A 446 5.69 -26.21 -13.02
C GLU A 446 5.32 -25.41 -14.28
N ALA A 447 5.19 -24.07 -14.16
CA ALA A 447 4.93 -23.18 -15.28
C ALA A 447 6.12 -23.15 -16.25
N ALA A 448 7.34 -23.00 -15.75
CA ALA A 448 8.55 -23.03 -16.57
C ALA A 448 8.72 -24.38 -17.30
N ALA A 449 8.44 -25.50 -16.63
CA ALA A 449 8.48 -26.84 -17.24
C ALA A 449 7.43 -26.99 -18.35
N PHE A 450 6.20 -26.44 -18.15
CA PHE A 450 5.16 -26.42 -19.17
C PHE A 450 5.62 -25.64 -20.41
N LEU A 451 6.15 -24.41 -20.24
CA LEU A 451 6.66 -23.58 -21.33
C LEU A 451 7.85 -24.22 -22.04
N LYS A 452 8.76 -24.86 -21.29
CA LYS A 452 9.85 -25.63 -21.85
C LYS A 452 9.32 -26.78 -22.72
N GLY A 453 8.29 -27.49 -22.27
CA GLY A 453 7.59 -28.53 -23.03
C GLY A 453 6.91 -28.02 -24.31
N LYS A 454 6.57 -26.72 -24.38
CA LYS A 454 6.03 -26.05 -25.57
C LYS A 454 7.14 -25.56 -26.52
N GLY A 455 8.41 -25.81 -26.21
CA GLY A 455 9.52 -25.50 -27.08
C GLY A 455 10.35 -24.26 -26.72
N ALA A 456 10.07 -23.64 -25.53
CA ALA A 456 10.90 -22.52 -25.07
C ALA A 456 12.38 -22.95 -24.94
N ASP A 457 13.29 -22.19 -25.57
CA ASP A 457 14.72 -22.36 -25.41
C ASP A 457 15.28 -21.35 -24.41
N THR A 458 15.81 -21.84 -23.31
CA THR A 458 16.37 -21.02 -22.24
C THR A 458 17.58 -20.17 -22.69
N VAL A 459 18.34 -20.62 -23.67
CA VAL A 459 19.44 -19.83 -24.23
C VAL A 459 18.89 -18.65 -25.05
N ALA A 460 17.87 -18.90 -25.87
CA ALA A 460 17.18 -17.83 -26.59
C ALA A 460 16.52 -16.83 -25.65
N VAL A 461 15.84 -17.30 -24.58
CA VAL A 461 15.30 -16.44 -23.54
C VAL A 461 16.39 -15.58 -22.89
N LYS A 462 17.53 -16.16 -22.52
CA LYS A 462 18.67 -15.40 -21.96
C LYS A 462 19.16 -14.29 -22.89
N ARG A 463 19.11 -14.52 -24.20
CA ARG A 463 19.49 -13.51 -25.20
C ARG A 463 18.53 -12.32 -25.26
N LEU A 464 17.28 -12.49 -24.90
CA LEU A 464 16.29 -11.37 -24.80
C LEU A 464 16.71 -10.32 -23.77
N PHE A 465 17.50 -10.72 -22.77
CA PHE A 465 18.07 -9.84 -21.74
C PHE A 465 19.46 -9.30 -22.08
N SER A 466 19.94 -9.54 -23.31
CA SER A 466 21.27 -9.09 -23.70
C SER A 466 21.30 -7.57 -23.85
N ASN A 467 22.31 -6.96 -23.26
CA ASN A 467 22.55 -5.51 -23.33
C ASN A 467 23.63 -5.19 -24.37
N SER A 468 23.62 -3.99 -24.91
CA SER A 468 24.72 -3.50 -25.78
C SER A 468 26.03 -3.37 -24.98
N ILE A 469 27.15 -3.41 -25.68
CA ILE A 469 28.47 -3.18 -25.06
C ILE A 469 28.52 -1.80 -24.40
N GLU A 470 27.88 -0.81 -25.00
CA GLU A 470 27.81 0.55 -24.43
C GLU A 470 26.99 0.61 -23.14
N SER A 471 25.83 -0.05 -23.08
CA SER A 471 25.03 -0.16 -21.87
C SER A 471 25.81 -0.91 -20.77
N ASN A 472 26.51 -1.98 -21.12
CA ASN A 472 27.37 -2.71 -20.19
C ASN A 472 28.49 -1.83 -19.64
N ARG A 473 29.15 -1.01 -20.50
CA ARG A 473 30.19 -0.08 -20.06
C ARG A 473 29.63 0.96 -19.08
N LYS A 474 28.54 1.65 -19.44
CA LYS A 474 27.88 2.65 -18.57
C LYS A 474 27.48 2.05 -17.21
N ARG A 475 26.94 0.83 -17.22
CA ARG A 475 26.59 0.10 -15.99
C ARG A 475 27.79 -0.24 -15.14
N SER A 476 28.89 -0.73 -15.76
CA SER A 476 30.14 -1.04 -15.06
C SER A 476 30.77 0.22 -14.43
N GLU A 477 30.65 1.38 -15.06
CA GLU A 477 31.09 2.66 -14.52
C GLU A 477 30.31 3.01 -13.24
N ILE A 478 28.98 2.81 -13.23
CA ILE A 478 28.15 3.02 -12.04
C ILE A 478 28.56 2.08 -10.90
N ILE A 479 28.74 0.80 -11.20
CA ILE A 479 29.12 -0.23 -10.23
C ILE A 479 30.51 0.06 -9.65
N SER A 480 31.47 0.43 -10.49
CA SER A 480 32.83 0.75 -10.05
C SER A 480 32.92 2.00 -9.16
N ALA A 481 31.95 2.91 -9.28
CA ALA A 481 31.85 4.11 -8.45
C ALA A 481 31.09 3.87 -7.13
N ALA A 482 30.62 2.64 -6.89
CA ALA A 482 29.88 2.31 -5.67
C ALA A 482 30.79 2.33 -4.44
N HIS A 483 30.23 2.75 -3.32
CA HIS A 483 30.87 2.68 -2.00
C HIS A 483 29.95 1.97 -1.03
N ILE A 484 30.54 1.35 -0.01
CA ILE A 484 29.79 0.61 1.00
C ILE A 484 29.50 1.51 2.18
N TYR A 485 28.23 1.58 2.56
CA TYR A 485 27.75 2.25 3.77
C TYR A 485 26.87 1.30 4.56
N ARG A 486 27.33 0.86 5.72
CA ARG A 486 26.59 -0.05 6.63
C ARG A 486 26.08 -1.33 5.96
N GLY A 487 26.91 -1.94 5.13
CA GLY A 487 26.53 -3.13 4.36
C GLY A 487 25.59 -2.82 3.18
N CYS A 488 25.36 -1.54 2.88
CA CYS A 488 24.63 -1.10 1.70
C CYS A 488 25.61 -0.60 0.64
N ALA A 489 25.46 -1.04 -0.60
CA ALA A 489 26.17 -0.47 -1.73
C ALA A 489 25.42 0.76 -2.26
N ILE A 490 26.07 1.91 -2.31
CA ILE A 490 25.48 3.17 -2.80
C ILE A 490 26.29 3.66 -3.99
N ALA A 491 25.64 3.86 -5.14
CA ALA A 491 26.23 4.41 -6.35
C ALA A 491 25.41 5.57 -6.89
N CYS A 492 26.03 6.41 -7.70
CA CYS A 492 25.39 7.51 -8.42
C CYS A 492 25.68 7.41 -9.91
N THR A 493 24.69 7.75 -10.75
CA THR A 493 24.93 7.90 -12.20
C THR A 493 25.62 9.23 -12.50
N ALA A 494 26.35 9.27 -13.61
CA ALA A 494 26.85 10.53 -14.14
C ALA A 494 25.67 11.42 -14.62
N PRO A 495 25.78 12.75 -14.52
CA PRO A 495 24.77 13.67 -15.06
C PRO A 495 24.54 13.45 -16.55
N GLY A 496 23.28 13.48 -17.01
CA GLY A 496 22.93 13.31 -18.42
C GLY A 496 23.05 11.87 -18.95
N THR A 497 23.13 10.86 -18.06
CA THR A 497 23.15 9.46 -18.49
C THR A 497 21.84 9.11 -19.21
N GLU A 498 21.92 8.73 -20.47
CA GLU A 498 20.77 8.21 -21.22
C GLU A 498 20.26 6.91 -20.60
N ASN A 499 18.95 6.71 -20.57
CA ASN A 499 18.30 5.54 -19.95
C ASN A 499 18.73 5.33 -18.48
N ALA A 500 19.00 6.42 -17.74
CA ALA A 500 19.49 6.38 -16.37
C ALA A 500 18.62 5.48 -15.46
N ARG A 501 17.30 5.48 -15.63
CA ARG A 501 16.36 4.66 -14.84
C ARG A 501 16.64 3.16 -15.02
N LEU A 502 16.77 2.70 -16.27
CA LEU A 502 17.02 1.28 -16.58
C LEU A 502 18.41 0.85 -16.11
N LEU A 503 19.44 1.66 -16.44
CA LEU A 503 20.82 1.38 -16.04
C LEU A 503 20.98 1.35 -14.52
N SER A 504 20.31 2.25 -13.81
CA SER A 504 20.34 2.30 -12.34
C SER A 504 19.68 1.07 -11.71
N ALA A 505 18.56 0.61 -12.27
CA ALA A 505 17.90 -0.60 -11.80
C ALA A 505 18.79 -1.83 -12.00
N GLN A 506 19.40 -1.98 -13.18
CA GLN A 506 20.34 -3.06 -13.50
C GLN A 506 21.62 -3.01 -12.66
N ALA A 507 22.18 -1.82 -12.45
CA ALA A 507 23.35 -1.65 -11.59
C ALA A 507 23.04 -1.97 -10.12
N ALA A 508 21.85 -1.60 -9.64
CA ALA A 508 21.41 -1.94 -8.28
C ALA A 508 21.27 -3.47 -8.12
N ASP A 509 20.72 -4.17 -9.11
CA ASP A 509 20.63 -5.64 -9.08
C ASP A 509 22.04 -6.28 -9.04
N GLU A 510 22.98 -5.82 -9.87
CA GLU A 510 24.34 -6.37 -9.94
C GLU A 510 25.18 -6.04 -8.69
N LEU A 511 24.98 -4.88 -8.07
CA LEU A 511 25.62 -4.53 -6.79
C LEU A 511 25.22 -5.46 -5.63
N LEU A 512 24.05 -6.09 -5.69
CA LEU A 512 23.65 -7.09 -4.70
C LEU A 512 24.43 -8.42 -4.81
N GLU A 513 25.02 -8.71 -5.96
CA GLU A 513 25.84 -9.91 -6.15
C GLU A 513 27.22 -9.78 -5.48
N VAL A 514 27.56 -8.55 -5.02
CA VAL A 514 28.82 -8.28 -4.32
C VAL A 514 28.77 -8.85 -2.92
N SER A 515 29.75 -9.66 -2.55
CA SER A 515 29.84 -10.29 -1.23
C SER A 515 29.78 -9.27 -0.09
N GLY A 516 28.91 -9.49 0.90
CA GLY A 516 28.74 -8.62 2.05
C GLY A 516 27.75 -7.48 1.86
N VAL A 517 27.19 -7.30 0.65
CA VAL A 517 26.14 -6.30 0.38
C VAL A 517 24.78 -6.87 0.79
N LYS A 518 24.06 -6.19 1.69
CA LYS A 518 22.71 -6.54 2.16
C LYS A 518 21.61 -5.81 1.38
N ALA A 519 21.94 -4.61 0.90
CA ALA A 519 21.06 -3.80 0.04
C ALA A 519 21.88 -2.91 -0.88
N SER A 520 21.33 -2.55 -2.03
CA SER A 520 21.98 -1.66 -3.00
C SER A 520 21.05 -0.49 -3.33
N PHE A 521 21.64 0.68 -3.53
CA PHE A 521 20.95 1.91 -3.87
C PHE A 521 21.69 2.62 -4.99
N VAL A 522 20.99 2.93 -6.08
CA VAL A 522 21.55 3.71 -7.18
C VAL A 522 20.75 4.99 -7.35
N ILE A 523 21.44 6.12 -7.23
CA ILE A 523 20.88 7.47 -7.30
C ILE A 523 21.09 8.00 -8.70
N PHE A 524 20.05 8.53 -9.35
CA PHE A 524 20.11 9.01 -10.73
C PHE A 524 19.23 10.24 -10.95
N ASP A 525 19.62 11.06 -11.92
CA ASP A 525 18.80 12.19 -12.37
C ASP A 525 17.65 11.66 -13.23
N SER A 526 16.42 11.93 -12.80
CA SER A 526 15.20 11.54 -13.52
C SER A 526 14.61 12.66 -14.39
N GLY A 527 15.31 13.80 -14.50
CA GLY A 527 14.84 14.98 -15.21
C GLY A 527 13.85 15.81 -14.37
N ASN A 528 13.44 16.97 -14.91
CA ASN A 528 12.48 17.89 -14.26
C ASN A 528 12.89 18.29 -12.83
N GLU A 529 14.18 18.57 -12.61
CA GLU A 529 14.73 18.95 -11.30
C GLU A 529 14.45 17.92 -10.19
N SER A 530 14.40 16.63 -10.54
CA SER A 530 14.15 15.56 -9.59
C SER A 530 15.21 14.45 -9.66
N ILE A 531 15.61 13.99 -8.48
CA ILE A 531 16.55 12.87 -8.31
C ILE A 531 15.76 11.65 -7.86
N SER A 532 16.01 10.51 -8.50
CA SER A 532 15.40 9.24 -8.15
C SER A 532 16.41 8.27 -7.56
N ILE A 533 15.92 7.36 -6.72
CA ILE A 533 16.71 6.32 -6.07
C ILE A 533 16.08 4.96 -6.42
N SER A 534 16.87 4.05 -6.98
CA SER A 534 16.49 2.65 -7.17
C SER A 534 17.10 1.82 -6.04
N ALA A 535 16.30 1.05 -5.33
CA ALA A 535 16.71 0.26 -4.17
C ALA A 535 16.42 -1.23 -4.36
N ARG A 536 17.36 -2.10 -3.97
CA ARG A 536 17.26 -3.57 -4.06
C ARG A 536 17.79 -4.24 -2.81
N SER A 537 17.24 -5.42 -2.47
CA SER A 537 17.77 -6.34 -1.46
C SER A 537 17.30 -7.77 -1.70
N TYR A 538 17.95 -8.75 -1.10
CA TYR A 538 17.47 -10.14 -1.07
C TYR A 538 16.48 -10.41 0.10
N GLY A 539 16.10 -9.38 0.85
CA GLY A 539 15.13 -9.46 1.95
C GLY A 539 15.76 -9.40 3.34
N ASP A 540 17.09 -9.42 3.45
CA ASP A 540 17.79 -9.20 4.73
C ASP A 540 17.59 -7.77 5.26
N MET A 541 17.49 -6.83 4.33
CA MET A 541 17.15 -5.43 4.60
C MET A 541 15.86 -5.06 3.86
N ASN A 542 14.90 -4.50 4.56
CA ASN A 542 13.65 -4.05 3.94
C ASN A 542 13.84 -2.67 3.31
N VAL A 543 14.07 -2.63 1.99
CA VAL A 543 14.30 -1.37 1.28
C VAL A 543 13.02 -0.54 1.12
N GLN A 544 11.84 -1.15 1.23
CA GLN A 544 10.57 -0.43 1.17
C GLN A 544 10.47 0.64 2.27
N ILE A 545 10.73 0.27 3.52
CA ILE A 545 10.61 1.21 4.67
C ILE A 545 11.62 2.36 4.59
N ILE A 546 12.77 2.13 3.92
CA ILE A 546 13.77 3.17 3.68
C ILE A 546 13.25 4.14 2.61
N MET A 547 12.71 3.61 1.52
CA MET A 547 12.15 4.45 0.44
C MET A 547 10.87 5.18 0.87
N GLU A 548 10.00 4.56 1.69
CA GLU A 548 8.83 5.22 2.27
C GLU A 548 9.21 6.41 3.18
N TYR A 549 10.32 6.30 3.92
CA TYR A 549 10.85 7.43 4.69
C TYR A 549 11.24 8.63 3.82
N LEU A 550 11.61 8.37 2.58
CA LEU A 550 11.94 9.38 1.56
C LEU A 550 10.74 9.80 0.70
N GLY A 551 9.52 9.36 1.05
CA GLY A 551 8.30 9.66 0.30
C GLY A 551 8.08 8.80 -0.93
N GLY A 552 8.83 7.71 -1.07
CA GLY A 552 8.72 6.71 -2.12
C GLY A 552 7.89 5.49 -1.70
N GLY A 553 8.17 4.34 -2.33
CA GLY A 553 7.49 3.08 -2.00
C GLY A 553 8.04 1.90 -2.81
N GLY A 554 7.39 0.75 -2.68
CA GLY A 554 7.77 -0.47 -3.39
C GLY A 554 7.49 -1.72 -2.57
N HIS A 555 8.34 -2.73 -2.73
CA HIS A 555 8.33 -3.99 -2.01
C HIS A 555 9.54 -4.12 -1.09
N ARG A 556 9.51 -5.13 -0.21
CA ARG A 556 10.61 -5.43 0.72
C ARG A 556 11.97 -5.55 0.03
N THR A 557 11.99 -6.15 -1.16
CA THR A 557 13.21 -6.46 -1.93
C THR A 557 13.50 -5.45 -3.05
N MET A 558 12.51 -4.67 -3.46
CA MET A 558 12.60 -3.73 -4.57
C MET A 558 11.73 -2.50 -4.28
N ALA A 559 12.35 -1.32 -4.25
CA ALA A 559 11.66 -0.08 -3.95
C ALA A 559 12.32 1.11 -4.68
N ALA A 560 11.64 2.23 -4.74
CA ALA A 560 12.15 3.46 -5.32
C ALA A 560 11.63 4.69 -4.58
N ALA A 561 12.37 5.79 -4.68
CA ALA A 561 11.91 7.11 -4.22
C ALA A 561 12.28 8.18 -5.24
N GLN A 562 11.50 9.25 -5.29
CA GLN A 562 11.76 10.41 -6.12
C GLN A 562 11.77 11.66 -5.24
N LEU A 563 12.86 12.42 -5.30
CA LEU A 563 13.11 13.60 -4.49
C LEU A 563 13.13 14.82 -5.40
N GLY A 564 12.19 15.75 -5.18
CA GLY A 564 12.14 17.03 -5.91
C GLY A 564 13.01 18.11 -5.23
N GLY A 565 13.61 18.98 -6.04
CA GLY A 565 14.33 20.16 -5.55
C GLY A 565 15.61 19.85 -4.77
N VAL A 566 16.24 18.69 -5.00
CA VAL A 566 17.51 18.27 -4.36
C VAL A 566 18.54 17.95 -5.42
N ASN A 567 19.81 18.17 -5.09
CA ASN A 567 20.91 17.70 -5.92
C ASN A 567 21.33 16.27 -5.54
N MET A 568 22.23 15.67 -6.33
CA MET A 568 22.72 14.29 -6.16
C MET A 568 23.36 14.05 -4.77
N GLN A 569 24.12 15.02 -4.26
CA GLN A 569 24.78 14.94 -2.96
C GLN A 569 23.80 15.02 -1.80
N GLU A 570 22.79 15.88 -1.90
CA GLU A 570 21.71 15.99 -0.91
C GLU A 570 20.86 14.73 -0.90
N ALA A 571 20.55 14.14 -2.06
CA ALA A 571 19.83 12.89 -2.15
C ALA A 571 20.60 11.73 -1.49
N LYS A 572 21.94 11.69 -1.67
CA LYS A 572 22.82 10.74 -0.99
C LYS A 572 22.80 10.90 0.53
N SER A 573 22.87 12.14 1.02
CA SER A 573 22.81 12.43 2.47
C SER A 573 21.48 11.99 3.07
N LYS A 574 20.36 12.34 2.43
CA LYS A 574 19.02 11.91 2.86
C LYS A 574 18.84 10.40 2.85
N LEU A 575 19.45 9.70 1.89
CA LEU A 575 19.44 8.23 1.86
C LEU A 575 20.19 7.65 3.06
N CYS A 576 21.38 8.17 3.38
CA CYS A 576 22.14 7.73 4.56
C CYS A 576 21.35 7.98 5.86
N GLU A 577 20.71 9.15 6.01
CA GLU A 577 19.82 9.45 7.14
C GLU A 577 18.64 8.47 7.23
N ALA A 578 18.03 8.11 6.10
CA ALA A 578 16.94 7.14 6.06
C ALA A 578 17.40 5.74 6.46
N ILE A 579 18.59 5.31 6.04
CA ILE A 579 19.20 4.04 6.44
C ILE A 579 19.44 4.05 7.96
N ASP A 580 20.04 5.10 8.50
CA ASP A 580 20.32 5.22 9.93
C ASP A 580 19.05 5.26 10.79
N ALA A 581 18.02 5.94 10.32
CA ALA A 581 16.73 6.03 11.02
C ALA A 581 15.98 4.68 11.09
N LYS A 582 16.09 3.86 10.04
CA LYS A 582 15.38 2.57 9.95
C LYS A 582 16.18 1.39 10.48
N TYR A 583 17.51 1.50 10.46
CA TYR A 583 18.44 0.50 10.94
C TYR A 583 19.45 1.17 11.87
N PRO A 584 19.07 1.55 13.12
CA PRO A 584 19.97 2.17 14.08
C PRO A 584 21.14 1.22 14.41
N ARG A 585 22.30 1.78 14.75
CA ARG A 585 23.49 1.00 15.13
C ARG A 585 23.21 0.21 16.41
N ALA A 586 23.66 -1.03 16.45
CA ALA A 586 23.86 -1.70 17.74
C ALA A 586 25.04 -1.04 18.45
N ASP A 587 24.91 -0.79 19.76
CA ASP A 587 25.97 -0.17 20.57
C ASP A 587 27.28 -0.94 20.41
N GLY A 588 28.29 -0.36 19.75
CA GLY A 588 29.64 -0.90 19.63
C GLY A 588 30.26 -1.01 18.22
N GLU A 589 29.60 -0.61 17.15
CA GLU A 589 30.19 -0.62 15.78
C GLU A 589 30.97 0.68 15.47
N GLU A 590 32.21 0.54 14.97
CA GLU A 590 33.10 1.65 14.58
C GLU A 590 32.55 2.47 13.41
N GLN A 591 32.92 3.76 13.35
CA GLN A 591 32.51 4.71 12.30
C GLN A 591 33.12 4.33 10.95
N ASP A 592 32.29 3.85 10.00
CA ASP A 592 32.68 3.84 8.59
C ASP A 592 32.75 5.29 8.10
N SER A 593 33.97 5.73 7.77
CA SER A 593 34.22 7.05 7.22
C SER A 593 33.68 7.14 5.79
N ILE A 594 32.79 8.10 5.56
CA ILE A 594 32.33 8.49 4.23
C ILE A 594 33.51 9.17 3.49
N SER A 595 34.24 8.41 2.68
CA SER A 595 35.24 8.95 1.76
C SER A 595 34.69 9.00 0.34
#